data_624281f72216be06fbe14c5b5e9679de
#
_entry.id   624281f72216be06fbe14c5b5e9679de
#
_cell.length_a   1.000
_cell.length_b   1.000
_cell.length_c   1.000
_cell.angle_alpha   90.00
_cell.angle_beta   90.00
_cell.angle_gamma   90.00
#
_symmetry.space_group_name_H-M   'P 1'
#
loop_
_entity.id
_entity.type
_entity.pdbx_description
1 polymer ?
#
loop_
_entity_poly.entity_id
_entity_poly.type
_entity_poly.pdbx_seq_one_letter_code
_entity_poly.pdbx_strand_id
1 'polypeptide(L)'
;MGARTVEGKKGYTLSDIAKELGVNKATVSKAISGKGNLSAETRARILEFIDECGYRPNAVAQSLARCRTYNIGLMMPDQADVFDSAFFRDCLRGVCQVAGEHNYDVLMAMDNESVNENLSRLIDNRKIDGVIAMRSQVKSPVVTLLKQTQVPFVLIGTSSDQKILHIDNDNLRACRDLTRMLIAGGVRKMALLGGDENNCVTHIRLRGFREACEESGLNFQEQMIALNVTRKNQIGDVLQQAMARGVECIVCMDDYICNLVMAHLRTNGISVPQKVKVASFYDSVLLENNIPPVTSLRFDAGELGCRACRMLIDRLEGKQVLEPEIPPYQVIARESTK
;
A
#
# COMPACT_ATOMS: atom_id res chain seq x y z
N MET A 1 -10.78 39.77 34.59
CA MET A 1 -9.73 39.61 33.55
C MET A 1 -10.41 39.08 32.33
N GLY A 2 -10.63 39.97 31.35
CA GLY A 2 -11.44 39.68 30.18
C GLY A 2 -10.72 38.83 29.15
N ALA A 3 -11.41 37.80 28.65
CA ALA A 3 -10.98 37.05 27.52
C ALA A 3 -11.08 37.94 26.25
N ARG A 4 -9.93 38.24 25.64
CA ARG A 4 -9.88 38.86 24.32
C ARG A 4 -10.35 37.85 23.29
N THR A 5 -11.55 38.04 22.78
CA THR A 5 -12.01 37.46 21.53
C THR A 5 -11.05 37.88 20.40
N VAL A 6 -10.41 36.89 19.76
CA VAL A 6 -9.62 37.11 18.55
C VAL A 6 -10.63 37.38 17.41
N GLU A 7 -10.85 38.66 17.11
CA GLU A 7 -11.52 39.07 15.88
C GLU A 7 -10.73 38.53 14.68
N GLY A 8 -11.35 37.59 13.92
CA GLY A 8 -10.78 37.04 12.71
C GLY A 8 -10.52 38.16 11.69
N LYS A 9 -9.25 38.45 11.38
CA LYS A 9 -8.87 39.25 10.23
C LYS A 9 -9.55 38.65 9.00
N LYS A 10 -10.50 39.36 8.42
CA LYS A 10 -11.12 39.02 7.14
C LYS A 10 -10.01 38.97 6.11
N GLY A 11 -9.61 37.75 5.71
CA GLY A 11 -8.52 37.59 4.74
C GLY A 11 -8.91 38.22 3.40
N TYR A 12 -7.94 38.77 2.71
CA TYR A 12 -8.11 39.31 1.35
C TYR A 12 -8.73 38.24 0.45
N THR A 13 -9.65 38.65 -0.44
CA THR A 13 -10.16 37.83 -1.55
C THR A 13 -9.45 38.19 -2.84
N LEU A 14 -9.55 37.32 -3.88
CA LEU A 14 -9.07 37.66 -5.23
C LEU A 14 -9.65 38.98 -5.77
N SER A 15 -10.87 39.30 -5.38
CA SER A 15 -11.54 40.53 -5.79
C SER A 15 -10.96 41.75 -5.08
N ASP A 16 -10.61 41.62 -3.81
CA ASP A 16 -9.98 42.73 -3.04
C ASP A 16 -8.58 43.02 -3.58
N ILE A 17 -7.78 41.98 -3.86
CA ILE A 17 -6.44 42.13 -4.48
C ILE A 17 -6.55 42.82 -5.86
N ALA A 18 -7.51 42.38 -6.68
CA ALA A 18 -7.73 42.96 -8.00
C ALA A 18 -8.07 44.47 -7.91
N LYS A 19 -8.89 44.84 -6.92
CA LYS A 19 -9.29 46.20 -6.66
C LYS A 19 -8.11 47.05 -6.19
N GLU A 20 -7.33 46.57 -5.23
CA GLU A 20 -6.16 47.30 -4.70
C GLU A 20 -5.08 47.54 -5.77
N LEU A 21 -4.84 46.54 -6.63
CA LEU A 21 -3.82 46.63 -7.67
C LEU A 21 -4.32 47.29 -8.99
N GLY A 22 -5.60 47.65 -9.09
CA GLY A 22 -6.20 48.26 -10.29
C GLY A 22 -6.21 47.30 -11.49
N VAL A 23 -6.31 45.97 -11.26
CA VAL A 23 -6.36 44.94 -12.30
C VAL A 23 -7.66 44.17 -12.22
N ASN A 24 -7.98 43.38 -13.24
CA ASN A 24 -9.16 42.50 -13.14
C ASN A 24 -8.85 41.18 -12.40
N LYS A 25 -9.86 40.54 -11.85
CA LYS A 25 -9.76 39.25 -11.11
C LYS A 25 -9.09 38.14 -11.93
N ALA A 26 -9.31 38.14 -13.26
CA ALA A 26 -8.69 37.17 -14.16
C ALA A 26 -7.18 37.38 -14.27
N THR A 27 -6.70 38.64 -14.20
CA THR A 27 -5.28 38.98 -14.21
C THR A 27 -4.60 38.48 -12.93
N VAL A 28 -5.19 38.66 -11.75
CA VAL A 28 -4.68 38.12 -10.49
C VAL A 28 -4.64 36.63 -10.54
N SER A 29 -5.70 35.97 -11.01
CA SER A 29 -5.74 34.49 -11.16
C SER A 29 -4.68 33.97 -12.12
N LYS A 30 -4.40 34.67 -13.24
CA LYS A 30 -3.31 34.34 -14.18
C LYS A 30 -1.92 34.51 -13.55
N ALA A 31 -1.72 35.53 -12.72
CA ALA A 31 -0.47 35.74 -12.01
C ALA A 31 -0.17 34.59 -11.05
N ILE A 32 -1.17 34.17 -10.26
CA ILE A 32 -1.09 33.04 -9.29
C ILE A 32 -0.87 31.70 -10.01
N SER A 33 -1.63 31.42 -11.08
CA SER A 33 -1.56 30.14 -11.78
C SER A 33 -0.33 29.97 -12.68
N GLY A 34 0.43 31.00 -12.91
CA GLY A 34 1.55 31.01 -13.85
C GLY A 34 1.14 30.89 -15.33
N LYS A 35 -0.16 30.74 -15.62
CA LYS A 35 -0.69 30.53 -16.99
C LYS A 35 -1.17 31.84 -17.62
N GLY A 36 -1.01 31.94 -18.94
CA GLY A 36 -1.45 33.11 -19.71
C GLY A 36 -0.38 34.18 -19.87
N ASN A 37 -0.57 35.04 -20.90
CA ASN A 37 0.34 36.14 -21.20
C ASN A 37 0.13 37.29 -20.20
N LEU A 38 1.05 37.46 -19.30
CA LEU A 38 1.21 38.58 -18.38
C LEU A 38 2.64 39.06 -18.47
N SER A 39 2.84 40.41 -18.45
CA SER A 39 4.19 40.93 -18.35
C SER A 39 4.86 40.47 -17.05
N ALA A 40 6.17 40.23 -17.09
CA ALA A 40 6.93 39.83 -15.92
C ALA A 40 6.77 40.79 -14.74
N GLU A 41 6.76 42.10 -15.05
CA GLU A 41 6.57 43.20 -14.10
C GLU A 41 5.18 43.13 -13.41
N THR A 42 4.11 42.97 -14.19
CA THR A 42 2.75 42.87 -13.64
C THR A 42 2.61 41.60 -12.75
N ARG A 43 3.21 40.51 -13.18
CA ARG A 43 3.20 39.26 -12.38
C ARG A 43 3.95 39.45 -11.07
N ALA A 44 5.15 40.01 -11.09
CA ALA A 44 5.95 40.26 -9.90
C ALA A 44 5.19 41.13 -8.89
N ARG A 45 4.63 42.27 -9.35
CA ARG A 45 3.84 43.18 -8.50
C ARG A 45 2.64 42.49 -7.83
N ILE A 46 1.95 41.61 -8.56
CA ILE A 46 0.81 40.88 -7.99
C ILE A 46 1.26 39.86 -6.96
N LEU A 47 2.34 39.10 -7.23
CA LEU A 47 2.85 38.10 -6.32
C LEU A 47 3.42 38.73 -5.04
N GLU A 48 4.12 39.84 -5.14
CA GLU A 48 4.62 40.61 -4.00
C GLU A 48 3.48 41.09 -3.09
N PHE A 49 2.43 41.69 -3.65
CA PHE A 49 1.26 42.11 -2.87
C PHE A 49 0.54 40.92 -2.20
N ILE A 50 0.46 39.76 -2.88
CA ILE A 50 -0.12 38.53 -2.34
C ILE A 50 0.67 38.03 -1.10
N ASP A 51 2.00 38.10 -1.18
CA ASP A 51 2.88 37.73 -0.07
C ASP A 51 2.75 38.72 1.11
N GLU A 52 2.74 40.03 0.83
CA GLU A 52 2.56 41.09 1.84
C GLU A 52 1.22 40.99 2.57
N CYS A 53 0.12 40.73 1.86
CA CYS A 53 -1.20 40.63 2.46
C CYS A 53 -1.52 39.23 3.04
N GLY A 54 -0.61 38.27 2.88
CA GLY A 54 -0.75 36.89 3.38
C GLY A 54 -1.93 36.13 2.74
N TYR A 55 -2.32 36.54 1.51
CA TYR A 55 -3.41 35.88 0.81
C TYR A 55 -3.03 34.44 0.45
N ARG A 56 -3.87 33.51 0.86
CA ARG A 56 -3.79 32.12 0.40
C ARG A 56 -4.98 31.79 -0.48
N PRO A 57 -4.76 31.30 -1.70
CA PRO A 57 -5.84 30.87 -2.57
C PRO A 57 -6.76 29.87 -1.84
N ASN A 58 -8.07 30.12 -1.90
CA ASN A 58 -9.03 29.22 -1.29
C ASN A 58 -9.10 27.93 -2.10
N ALA A 59 -8.66 26.81 -1.50
CA ALA A 59 -8.63 25.50 -2.11
C ALA A 59 -10.02 25.05 -2.62
N VAL A 60 -11.08 25.38 -1.88
CA VAL A 60 -12.46 25.06 -2.29
C VAL A 60 -12.87 25.81 -3.55
N ALA A 61 -12.53 27.12 -3.66
CA ALA A 61 -12.78 27.91 -4.86
C ALA A 61 -11.97 27.43 -6.07
N GLN A 62 -10.73 26.98 -5.85
CA GLN A 62 -9.89 26.39 -6.90
C GLN A 62 -10.42 25.04 -7.36
N SER A 63 -10.84 24.17 -6.43
CA SER A 63 -11.44 22.87 -6.71
C SER A 63 -12.71 23.03 -7.56
N LEU A 64 -13.56 24.00 -7.21
CA LEU A 64 -14.77 24.29 -7.97
C LEU A 64 -14.47 24.75 -9.39
N ALA A 65 -13.47 25.64 -9.55
CA ALA A 65 -13.08 26.18 -10.85
C ALA A 65 -12.38 25.16 -11.76
N ARG A 66 -11.74 24.14 -11.17
CA ARG A 66 -11.00 23.09 -11.89
C ARG A 66 -11.75 21.78 -11.97
N CYS A 67 -12.92 21.64 -11.33
CA CYS A 67 -13.66 20.42 -11.16
C CYS A 67 -12.78 19.28 -10.60
N ARG A 68 -11.84 19.60 -9.69
CA ARG A 68 -10.93 18.67 -9.02
C ARG A 68 -10.83 18.98 -7.55
N THR A 69 -10.84 17.93 -6.74
CA THR A 69 -10.74 18.07 -5.28
C THR A 69 -9.30 18.10 -4.78
N TYR A 70 -8.38 17.56 -5.57
CA TYR A 70 -7.00 17.27 -5.19
C TYR A 70 -6.91 16.31 -3.99
N ASN A 71 -7.88 15.41 -3.85
CA ASN A 71 -7.87 14.35 -2.87
C ASN A 71 -7.84 12.98 -3.56
N ILE A 72 -7.00 12.10 -3.06
CA ILE A 72 -6.94 10.68 -3.43
C ILE A 72 -7.56 9.87 -2.29
N GLY A 73 -8.53 9.01 -2.61
CA GLY A 73 -9.04 8.01 -1.67
C GLY A 73 -8.08 6.83 -1.56
N LEU A 74 -7.69 6.47 -0.34
CA LEU A 74 -6.88 5.29 -0.08
C LEU A 74 -7.72 4.28 0.69
N MET A 75 -8.03 3.13 0.04
CA MET A 75 -8.79 2.05 0.66
C MET A 75 -7.84 1.08 1.35
N MET A 76 -7.86 1.11 2.69
CA MET A 76 -7.05 0.22 3.54
C MET A 76 -7.87 -1.01 3.94
N PRO A 77 -7.28 -2.21 4.01
CA PRO A 77 -7.96 -3.37 4.58
C PRO A 77 -8.34 -3.13 6.05
N ASP A 78 -9.55 -3.54 6.43
CA ASP A 78 -9.98 -3.51 7.84
C ASP A 78 -9.62 -4.82 8.53
N GLN A 79 -8.35 -4.96 8.85
CA GLN A 79 -7.83 -6.05 9.67
C GLN A 79 -7.14 -5.44 10.89
N ALA A 80 -7.31 -6.04 12.06
CA ALA A 80 -6.81 -5.51 13.33
C ALA A 80 -5.31 -5.23 13.32
N ASP A 81 -4.58 -5.95 12.48
CA ASP A 81 -3.11 -5.94 12.36
C ASP A 81 -2.60 -5.22 11.10
N VAL A 82 -3.48 -4.57 10.31
CA VAL A 82 -3.09 -3.91 9.07
C VAL A 82 -2.05 -2.81 9.28
N PHE A 83 -2.16 -2.07 10.38
CA PHE A 83 -1.21 -1.01 10.72
C PHE A 83 0.11 -1.56 11.31
N ASP A 84 0.11 -2.79 11.82
CA ASP A 84 1.31 -3.49 12.27
C ASP A 84 2.07 -4.12 11.10
N SER A 85 1.40 -4.36 9.97
CA SER A 85 2.02 -4.87 8.76
C SER A 85 2.95 -3.83 8.13
N ALA A 86 4.22 -4.19 7.96
CA ALA A 86 5.22 -3.35 7.32
C ALA A 86 4.81 -2.98 5.88
N PHE A 87 4.19 -3.91 5.15
CA PHE A 87 3.76 -3.70 3.78
C PHE A 87 2.81 -2.51 3.62
N PHE A 88 1.69 -2.50 4.38
CA PHE A 88 0.68 -1.44 4.25
C PHE A 88 1.20 -0.09 4.72
N ARG A 89 1.98 -0.06 5.81
CA ARG A 89 2.60 1.15 6.35
C ARG A 89 3.58 1.78 5.36
N ASP A 90 4.43 0.98 4.73
CA ASP A 90 5.45 1.46 3.81
C ASP A 90 4.83 1.89 2.46
N CYS A 91 3.82 1.15 1.94
CA CYS A 91 3.01 1.59 0.79
C CYS A 91 2.32 2.93 1.06
N LEU A 92 1.65 3.07 2.21
CA LEU A 92 1.00 4.33 2.61
C LEU A 92 2.00 5.50 2.58
N ARG A 93 3.20 5.30 3.14
CA ARG A 93 4.26 6.32 3.12
C ARG A 93 4.61 6.72 1.69
N GLY A 94 4.79 5.76 0.77
CA GLY A 94 5.08 6.03 -0.64
C GLY A 94 3.94 6.77 -1.34
N VAL A 95 2.69 6.38 -1.10
CA VAL A 95 1.51 7.08 -1.64
C VAL A 95 1.46 8.53 -1.16
N CYS A 96 1.61 8.76 0.16
CA CYS A 96 1.57 10.12 0.73
C CYS A 96 2.71 11.00 0.20
N GLN A 97 3.91 10.44 0.00
CA GLN A 97 5.03 11.17 -0.57
C GLN A 97 4.70 11.70 -1.97
N VAL A 98 4.29 10.83 -2.88
CA VAL A 98 4.00 11.23 -4.28
C VAL A 98 2.75 12.11 -4.36
N ALA A 99 1.71 11.84 -3.57
CA ALA A 99 0.54 12.69 -3.49
C ALA A 99 0.94 14.12 -3.10
N GLY A 100 1.76 14.29 -2.06
CA GLY A 100 2.25 15.60 -1.62
C GLY A 100 3.09 16.34 -2.69
N GLU A 101 3.97 15.63 -3.41
CA GLU A 101 4.76 16.18 -4.52
C GLU A 101 3.86 16.76 -5.63
N HIS A 102 2.65 16.21 -5.79
CA HIS A 102 1.66 16.63 -6.80
C HIS A 102 0.51 17.46 -6.24
N ASN A 103 0.61 17.96 -4.99
CA ASN A 103 -0.41 18.74 -4.30
C ASN A 103 -1.75 18.00 -4.13
N TYR A 104 -1.71 16.70 -3.93
CA TYR A 104 -2.86 15.88 -3.53
C TYR A 104 -2.81 15.57 -2.05
N ASP A 105 -3.98 15.61 -1.40
CA ASP A 105 -4.18 15.08 -0.06
C ASP A 105 -4.68 13.61 -0.13
N VAL A 106 -4.41 12.82 0.91
CA VAL A 106 -4.83 11.43 0.98
C VAL A 106 -5.93 11.28 2.01
N LEU A 107 -7.12 10.84 1.57
CA LEU A 107 -8.25 10.51 2.41
C LEU A 107 -8.33 9.00 2.60
N MET A 108 -7.99 8.53 3.80
CA MET A 108 -8.03 7.10 4.11
C MET A 108 -9.43 6.63 4.47
N ALA A 109 -9.85 5.49 3.94
CA ALA A 109 -11.06 4.79 4.31
C ALA A 109 -10.76 3.29 4.47
N MET A 110 -11.54 2.62 5.37
CA MET A 110 -11.34 1.20 5.65
C MET A 110 -12.24 0.35 4.76
N ASP A 111 -11.67 -0.77 4.26
CA ASP A 111 -12.35 -1.81 3.47
C ASP A 111 -12.96 -2.84 4.44
N ASN A 112 -14.08 -2.51 5.04
CA ASN A 112 -14.85 -3.33 5.98
C ASN A 112 -16.25 -3.66 5.44
N GLU A 113 -17.12 -4.22 6.27
CA GLU A 113 -18.50 -4.55 5.90
C GLU A 113 -19.29 -3.34 5.38
N SER A 114 -18.95 -2.13 5.85
CA SER A 114 -19.52 -0.85 5.39
C SER A 114 -18.74 -0.19 4.24
N VAL A 115 -17.88 -0.93 3.54
CA VAL A 115 -17.00 -0.36 2.50
C VAL A 115 -17.79 0.37 1.42
N ASN A 116 -18.91 -0.20 0.98
CA ASN A 116 -19.73 0.41 -0.05
C ASN A 116 -20.26 1.78 0.40
N GLU A 117 -20.69 1.93 1.65
CA GLU A 117 -21.19 3.20 2.19
C GLU A 117 -20.08 4.23 2.31
N ASN A 118 -18.92 3.85 2.87
CA ASN A 118 -17.80 4.75 3.05
C ASN A 118 -17.23 5.24 1.71
N LEU A 119 -17.00 4.32 0.77
CA LEU A 119 -16.48 4.65 -0.53
C LEU A 119 -17.50 5.42 -1.37
N SER A 120 -18.77 5.00 -1.42
CA SER A 120 -19.85 5.71 -2.10
C SER A 120 -20.00 7.14 -1.57
N ARG A 121 -19.96 7.33 -0.24
CA ARG A 121 -20.01 8.67 0.36
C ARG A 121 -18.88 9.58 -0.09
N LEU A 122 -17.67 9.05 -0.28
CA LEU A 122 -16.55 9.84 -0.80
C LEU A 122 -16.76 10.19 -2.29
N ILE A 123 -17.26 9.24 -3.07
CA ILE A 123 -17.50 9.39 -4.52
C ILE A 123 -18.70 10.33 -4.77
N ASP A 124 -19.86 10.04 -4.17
CA ASP A 124 -21.10 10.77 -4.40
C ASP A 124 -21.01 12.23 -3.95
N ASN A 125 -20.29 12.48 -2.86
CA ASN A 125 -20.01 13.83 -2.38
C ASN A 125 -18.84 14.49 -3.11
N ARG A 126 -18.30 13.87 -4.16
CA ARG A 126 -17.16 14.39 -4.94
C ARG A 126 -16.00 14.84 -4.06
N LYS A 127 -15.62 14.01 -3.06
CA LYS A 127 -14.54 14.33 -2.13
C LYS A 127 -13.18 13.86 -2.60
N ILE A 128 -13.15 12.99 -3.61
CA ILE A 128 -11.93 12.38 -4.14
C ILE A 128 -11.95 12.41 -5.67
N ASP A 129 -10.77 12.54 -6.28
CA ASP A 129 -10.59 12.53 -7.73
C ASP A 129 -10.27 11.12 -8.26
N GLY A 130 -9.69 10.28 -7.42
CA GLY A 130 -9.33 8.90 -7.76
C GLY A 130 -9.12 8.06 -6.50
N VAL A 131 -8.92 6.75 -6.69
CA VAL A 131 -8.79 5.78 -5.59
C VAL A 131 -7.57 4.89 -5.78
N ILE A 132 -6.85 4.64 -4.69
CA ILE A 132 -5.87 3.55 -4.58
C ILE A 132 -6.46 2.49 -3.65
N ALA A 133 -6.66 1.26 -4.17
CA ALA A 133 -7.09 0.12 -3.37
C ALA A 133 -5.85 -0.71 -2.98
N MET A 134 -5.63 -0.87 -1.66
CA MET A 134 -4.38 -1.43 -1.12
C MET A 134 -4.34 -2.95 -1.09
N ARG A 135 -5.40 -3.62 -1.54
CA ARG A 135 -5.49 -5.09 -1.50
C ARG A 135 -6.32 -5.63 -2.65
N SER A 136 -5.80 -6.69 -3.31
CA SER A 136 -6.55 -7.47 -4.28
C SER A 136 -7.16 -8.71 -3.63
N GLN A 137 -8.46 -8.92 -3.87
CA GLN A 137 -9.21 -10.07 -3.40
C GLN A 137 -9.85 -10.80 -4.59
N VAL A 138 -10.05 -12.12 -4.45
CA VAL A 138 -10.75 -12.93 -5.46
C VAL A 138 -12.14 -12.38 -5.74
N LYS A 139 -12.84 -11.92 -4.69
CA LYS A 139 -14.10 -11.18 -4.77
C LYS A 139 -13.95 -9.89 -3.97
N SER A 140 -13.62 -8.80 -4.66
CA SER A 140 -13.43 -7.50 -4.00
C SER A 140 -14.68 -6.63 -4.12
N PRO A 141 -15.36 -6.29 -3.01
CA PRO A 141 -16.46 -5.32 -3.01
C PRO A 141 -16.00 -3.95 -3.50
N VAL A 142 -14.81 -3.49 -3.08
CA VAL A 142 -14.20 -2.22 -3.49
C VAL A 142 -14.04 -2.16 -5.01
N VAL A 143 -13.41 -3.16 -5.62
CA VAL A 143 -13.21 -3.20 -7.07
C VAL A 143 -14.53 -3.29 -7.80
N THR A 144 -15.49 -4.05 -7.28
CA THR A 144 -16.84 -4.16 -7.87
C THR A 144 -17.54 -2.81 -7.90
N LEU A 145 -17.51 -2.06 -6.80
CA LEU A 145 -18.08 -0.72 -6.71
C LEU A 145 -17.35 0.26 -7.64
N LEU A 146 -16.03 0.28 -7.63
CA LEU A 146 -15.23 1.19 -8.47
C LEU A 146 -15.46 0.98 -9.96
N LYS A 147 -15.68 -0.26 -10.40
CA LYS A 147 -16.05 -0.56 -11.80
C LYS A 147 -17.41 0.01 -12.21
N GLN A 148 -18.32 0.23 -11.29
CA GLN A 148 -19.63 0.83 -11.53
C GLN A 148 -19.57 2.35 -11.58
N THR A 149 -18.48 2.94 -11.13
CA THR A 149 -18.26 4.38 -11.11
C THR A 149 -17.34 4.79 -12.27
N GLN A 150 -17.26 6.09 -12.51
CA GLN A 150 -16.29 6.66 -13.46
C GLN A 150 -15.01 7.18 -12.77
N VAL A 151 -14.88 6.93 -11.47
CA VAL A 151 -13.71 7.38 -10.71
C VAL A 151 -12.49 6.54 -11.09
N PRO A 152 -11.41 7.14 -11.56
CA PRO A 152 -10.18 6.43 -11.86
C PRO A 152 -9.62 5.75 -10.61
N PHE A 153 -9.11 4.53 -10.77
CA PHE A 153 -8.47 3.83 -9.65
C PHE A 153 -7.28 2.98 -10.07
N VAL A 154 -6.41 2.72 -9.11
CA VAL A 154 -5.28 1.81 -9.21
C VAL A 154 -5.38 0.78 -8.08
N LEU A 155 -5.14 -0.48 -8.40
CA LEU A 155 -5.12 -1.58 -7.45
C LEU A 155 -3.66 -1.93 -7.10
N ILE A 156 -3.30 -1.90 -5.83
CA ILE A 156 -2.07 -2.53 -5.35
C ILE A 156 -2.38 -4.00 -5.09
N GLY A 157 -1.80 -4.85 -5.90
CA GLY A 157 -2.07 -6.29 -5.99
C GLY A 157 -2.41 -6.71 -7.41
N THR A 158 -2.57 -8.00 -7.63
CA THR A 158 -2.81 -8.59 -8.96
C THR A 158 -4.28 -8.58 -9.32
N SER A 159 -4.57 -8.32 -10.61
CA SER A 159 -5.90 -8.47 -11.19
C SER A 159 -5.86 -9.39 -12.42
N SER A 160 -6.88 -10.24 -12.57
CA SER A 160 -7.10 -11.00 -13.81
C SER A 160 -7.78 -10.17 -14.91
N ASP A 161 -8.39 -9.04 -14.55
CA ASP A 161 -9.00 -8.11 -15.49
C ASP A 161 -7.97 -7.10 -15.99
N GLN A 162 -7.52 -7.25 -17.23
CA GLN A 162 -6.52 -6.38 -17.86
C GLN A 162 -6.95 -4.91 -18.01
N LYS A 163 -8.24 -4.62 -17.81
CA LYS A 163 -8.75 -3.23 -17.86
C LYS A 163 -8.49 -2.48 -16.56
N ILE A 164 -8.15 -3.18 -15.49
CA ILE A 164 -7.84 -2.58 -14.19
C ILE A 164 -6.36 -2.21 -14.16
N LEU A 165 -6.08 -0.93 -13.95
CA LEU A 165 -4.73 -0.49 -13.63
C LEU A 165 -4.32 -1.09 -12.29
N HIS A 166 -3.24 -1.89 -12.31
CA HIS A 166 -2.75 -2.51 -11.10
C HIS A 166 -1.22 -2.61 -11.10
N ILE A 167 -0.67 -2.73 -9.93
CA ILE A 167 0.75 -2.97 -9.71
C ILE A 167 0.92 -3.90 -8.50
N ASP A 168 1.83 -4.85 -8.60
CA ASP A 168 2.15 -5.77 -7.50
C ASP A 168 3.66 -6.05 -7.48
N ASN A 169 4.14 -6.64 -6.41
CA ASN A 169 5.45 -7.28 -6.37
C ASN A 169 5.45 -8.57 -7.19
N ASP A 170 6.61 -8.99 -7.68
CA ASP A 170 6.75 -10.33 -8.30
C ASP A 170 6.73 -11.43 -7.22
N ASN A 171 5.58 -11.56 -6.54
CA ASN A 171 5.38 -12.52 -5.48
C ASN A 171 5.59 -13.97 -5.94
N LEU A 172 5.18 -14.28 -7.18
CA LEU A 172 5.32 -15.63 -7.74
C LEU A 172 6.79 -16.06 -7.79
N ARG A 173 7.59 -15.27 -8.49
CA ARG A 173 9.01 -15.56 -8.69
C ARG A 173 9.78 -15.52 -7.38
N ALA A 174 9.52 -14.50 -6.54
CA ALA A 174 10.18 -14.35 -5.25
C ALA A 174 9.94 -15.56 -4.33
N CYS A 175 8.68 -16.00 -4.18
CA CYS A 175 8.34 -17.16 -3.35
C CYS A 175 8.95 -18.45 -3.92
N ARG A 176 8.96 -18.60 -5.26
CA ARG A 176 9.63 -19.72 -5.91
C ARG A 176 11.14 -19.72 -5.61
N ASP A 177 11.83 -18.59 -5.75
CA ASP A 177 13.26 -18.51 -5.55
C ASP A 177 13.67 -18.76 -4.09
N LEU A 178 12.93 -18.23 -3.09
CA LEU A 178 13.20 -18.53 -1.69
C LEU A 178 12.96 -20.02 -1.39
N THR A 179 11.87 -20.60 -1.89
CA THR A 179 11.55 -22.02 -1.69
C THR A 179 12.63 -22.91 -2.32
N ARG A 180 13.09 -22.59 -3.53
CA ARG A 180 14.21 -23.31 -4.18
C ARG A 180 15.51 -23.22 -3.37
N MET A 181 15.80 -22.06 -2.78
CA MET A 181 16.96 -21.90 -1.89
C MET A 181 16.86 -22.83 -0.67
N LEU A 182 15.68 -22.96 -0.03
CA LEU A 182 15.46 -23.87 1.09
C LEU A 182 15.66 -25.33 0.67
N ILE A 183 15.13 -25.74 -0.48
CA ILE A 183 15.26 -27.08 -1.03
C ILE A 183 16.73 -27.37 -1.37
N ALA A 184 17.46 -26.45 -1.97
CA ALA A 184 18.90 -26.56 -2.24
C ALA A 184 19.72 -26.69 -0.95
N GLY A 185 19.27 -26.07 0.14
CA GLY A 185 19.81 -26.20 1.50
C GLY A 185 19.46 -27.51 2.21
N GLY A 186 18.86 -28.50 1.50
CA GLY A 186 18.57 -29.82 2.01
C GLY A 186 17.19 -30.03 2.61
N VAL A 187 16.34 -28.99 2.66
CA VAL A 187 14.96 -29.11 3.18
C VAL A 187 14.10 -29.97 2.23
N ARG A 188 13.36 -30.93 2.77
CA ARG A 188 12.48 -31.82 2.01
C ARG A 188 11.03 -31.75 2.44
N LYS A 189 10.75 -31.59 3.75
CA LYS A 189 9.41 -31.50 4.30
C LYS A 189 9.15 -30.11 4.84
N MET A 190 8.22 -29.39 4.23
CA MET A 190 7.87 -28.02 4.60
C MET A 190 6.41 -27.89 5.02
N ALA A 191 6.15 -26.94 5.92
CA ALA A 191 4.81 -26.45 6.18
C ALA A 191 4.71 -25.01 5.69
N LEU A 192 3.75 -24.73 4.80
CA LEU A 192 3.43 -23.38 4.36
C LEU A 192 2.23 -22.87 5.15
N LEU A 193 2.43 -21.79 5.93
CA LEU A 193 1.39 -21.15 6.72
C LEU A 193 1.00 -19.82 6.04
N GLY A 194 -0.27 -19.70 5.68
CA GLY A 194 -0.80 -18.55 4.97
C GLY A 194 -2.01 -17.90 5.62
N GLY A 195 -2.25 -16.65 5.26
CA GLY A 195 -3.41 -15.89 5.68
C GLY A 195 -4.67 -16.25 4.90
N ASP A 196 -5.56 -15.25 4.77
CA ASP A 196 -6.87 -15.37 4.13
C ASP A 196 -6.75 -15.82 2.65
N GLU A 197 -7.42 -16.92 2.33
CA GLU A 197 -7.50 -17.44 0.96
C GLU A 197 -8.30 -16.57 0.00
N ASN A 198 -9.08 -15.59 0.49
CA ASN A 198 -9.72 -14.60 -0.37
C ASN A 198 -8.73 -13.57 -0.95
N ASN A 199 -7.53 -13.45 -0.39
CA ASN A 199 -6.52 -12.55 -0.90
C ASN A 199 -5.79 -13.17 -2.10
N CYS A 200 -5.73 -12.45 -3.22
CA CYS A 200 -5.05 -12.93 -4.44
C CYS A 200 -3.57 -13.28 -4.18
N VAL A 201 -2.90 -12.50 -3.33
CA VAL A 201 -1.48 -12.74 -2.97
C VAL A 201 -1.26 -14.09 -2.30
N THR A 202 -2.23 -14.59 -1.52
CA THR A 202 -2.16 -15.94 -0.90
C THR A 202 -2.05 -17.03 -1.97
N HIS A 203 -2.86 -16.96 -3.01
CA HIS A 203 -2.82 -17.92 -4.12
C HIS A 203 -1.53 -17.81 -4.95
N ILE A 204 -1.03 -16.59 -5.17
CA ILE A 204 0.20 -16.36 -5.93
C ILE A 204 1.41 -16.92 -5.18
N ARG A 205 1.50 -16.68 -3.87
CA ARG A 205 2.56 -17.21 -3.00
C ARG A 205 2.51 -18.73 -2.90
N LEU A 206 1.31 -19.30 -2.74
CA LEU A 206 1.11 -20.74 -2.77
C LEU A 206 1.55 -21.34 -4.11
N ARG A 207 1.23 -20.70 -5.22
CA ARG A 207 1.64 -21.15 -6.55
C ARG A 207 3.18 -21.12 -6.69
N GLY A 208 3.84 -20.05 -6.26
CA GLY A 208 5.31 -19.98 -6.29
C GLY A 208 5.97 -21.07 -5.44
N PHE A 209 5.42 -21.37 -4.26
CA PHE A 209 5.86 -22.48 -3.41
C PHE A 209 5.68 -23.81 -4.10
N ARG A 210 4.51 -24.07 -4.72
CA ARG A 210 4.21 -25.31 -5.46
C ARG A 210 5.16 -25.51 -6.63
N GLU A 211 5.31 -24.49 -7.51
CA GLU A 211 6.21 -24.54 -8.66
C GLU A 211 7.64 -24.89 -8.25
N ALA A 212 8.14 -24.31 -7.15
CA ALA A 212 9.47 -24.61 -6.64
C ALA A 212 9.62 -26.07 -6.18
N CYS A 213 8.61 -26.63 -5.50
CA CYS A 213 8.60 -28.04 -5.11
C CYS A 213 8.64 -28.97 -6.34
N GLU A 214 7.74 -28.73 -7.30
CA GLU A 214 7.61 -29.54 -8.52
C GLU A 214 8.88 -29.47 -9.38
N GLU A 215 9.44 -28.28 -9.62
CA GLU A 215 10.69 -28.07 -10.36
C GLU A 215 11.91 -28.75 -9.69
N SER A 216 11.87 -28.89 -8.36
CA SER A 216 12.93 -29.53 -7.58
C SER A 216 12.72 -31.02 -7.35
N GLY A 217 11.69 -31.61 -7.97
CA GLY A 217 11.35 -33.03 -7.83
C GLY A 217 10.76 -33.42 -6.47
N LEU A 218 10.29 -32.46 -5.68
CA LEU A 218 9.58 -32.74 -4.44
C LEU A 218 8.08 -32.92 -4.72
N ASN A 219 7.48 -33.93 -4.07
CA ASN A 219 6.05 -34.11 -4.13
C ASN A 219 5.33 -33.01 -3.32
N PHE A 220 4.62 -32.12 -4.02
CA PHE A 220 3.86 -31.05 -3.38
C PHE A 220 2.79 -31.57 -2.42
N GLN A 221 2.17 -32.72 -2.72
CA GLN A 221 1.12 -33.32 -1.87
C GLN A 221 1.64 -33.78 -0.50
N GLU A 222 2.94 -33.97 -0.36
CA GLU A 222 3.57 -34.32 0.92
C GLU A 222 3.87 -33.09 1.78
N GLN A 223 3.77 -31.91 1.22
CA GLN A 223 3.96 -30.67 1.96
C GLN A 223 2.69 -30.33 2.74
N MET A 224 2.87 -29.74 3.92
CA MET A 224 1.74 -29.29 4.72
C MET A 224 1.34 -27.87 4.30
N ILE A 225 0.07 -27.68 3.95
CA ILE A 225 -0.47 -26.35 3.63
C ILE A 225 -1.54 -26.00 4.65
N ALA A 226 -1.35 -24.88 5.37
CA ALA A 226 -2.30 -24.36 6.33
C ALA A 226 -2.64 -22.92 5.96
N LEU A 227 -3.80 -22.70 5.33
CA LEU A 227 -4.33 -21.39 5.00
C LEU A 227 -5.32 -20.92 6.08
N ASN A 228 -5.72 -19.66 6.00
CA ASN A 228 -6.63 -19.00 6.96
C ASN A 228 -6.09 -18.98 8.40
N VAL A 229 -4.78 -19.00 8.55
CA VAL A 229 -4.10 -18.87 9.85
C VAL A 229 -3.98 -17.39 10.19
N THR A 230 -5.07 -16.83 10.70
CA THR A 230 -5.19 -15.37 10.94
C THR A 230 -5.17 -15.01 12.43
N ARG A 231 -5.18 -16.00 13.33
CA ARG A 231 -5.29 -15.77 14.77
C ARG A 231 -4.20 -16.52 15.55
N LYS A 232 -3.71 -15.87 16.61
CA LYS A 232 -2.68 -16.42 17.48
C LYS A 232 -3.01 -17.82 18.05
N ASN A 233 -4.28 -18.06 18.38
CA ASN A 233 -4.72 -19.37 18.92
C ASN A 233 -4.64 -20.53 17.92
N GLN A 234 -4.65 -20.25 16.60
CA GLN A 234 -4.53 -21.28 15.56
C GLN A 234 -3.07 -21.74 15.37
N ILE A 235 -2.09 -20.92 15.72
CA ILE A 235 -0.66 -21.20 15.50
C ILE A 235 -0.24 -22.45 16.25
N GLY A 236 -0.66 -22.62 17.51
CA GLY A 236 -0.28 -23.77 18.34
C GLY A 236 -0.64 -25.10 17.70
N ASP A 237 -1.90 -25.24 17.30
CA ASP A 237 -2.43 -26.48 16.71
C ASP A 237 -1.74 -26.81 15.37
N VAL A 238 -1.52 -25.79 14.53
CA VAL A 238 -0.83 -25.93 13.24
C VAL A 238 0.61 -26.37 13.44
N LEU A 239 1.33 -25.77 14.39
CA LEU A 239 2.71 -26.14 14.68
C LEU A 239 2.82 -27.53 15.29
N GLN A 240 1.91 -27.93 16.17
CA GLN A 240 1.86 -29.29 16.71
C GLN A 240 1.68 -30.33 15.58
N GLN A 241 0.78 -30.08 14.63
CA GLN A 241 0.61 -30.93 13.46
C GLN A 241 1.86 -30.96 12.58
N ALA A 242 2.52 -29.81 12.35
CA ALA A 242 3.74 -29.73 11.57
C ALA A 242 4.87 -30.57 12.21
N MET A 243 5.05 -30.44 13.53
CA MET A 243 6.06 -31.23 14.25
C MET A 243 5.76 -32.74 14.20
N ALA A 244 4.49 -33.15 14.38
CA ALA A 244 4.07 -34.55 14.29
C ALA A 244 4.31 -35.16 12.90
N ARG A 245 4.25 -34.37 11.84
CA ARG A 245 4.56 -34.76 10.45
C ARG A 245 6.05 -34.78 10.12
N GLY A 246 6.89 -34.36 11.04
CA GLY A 246 8.35 -34.23 10.82
C GLY A 246 8.74 -33.13 9.85
N VAL A 247 8.02 -32.01 9.87
CA VAL A 247 8.35 -30.82 9.08
C VAL A 247 9.71 -30.28 9.50
N GLU A 248 10.56 -30.01 8.50
CA GLU A 248 11.94 -29.51 8.67
C GLU A 248 12.01 -27.99 8.59
N CYS A 249 11.08 -27.37 7.85
CA CYS A 249 11.04 -25.92 7.69
C CYS A 249 9.58 -25.42 7.65
N ILE A 250 9.30 -24.39 8.46
CA ILE A 250 8.04 -23.66 8.44
C ILE A 250 8.26 -22.42 7.57
N VAL A 251 7.47 -22.28 6.51
CA VAL A 251 7.45 -21.13 5.61
C VAL A 251 6.18 -20.34 5.89
N CYS A 252 6.33 -19.09 6.27
CA CYS A 252 5.20 -18.19 6.55
C CYS A 252 4.96 -17.27 5.36
N MET A 253 3.71 -17.06 4.98
CA MET A 253 3.39 -16.22 3.83
C MET A 253 3.63 -14.73 4.09
N ASP A 254 3.63 -14.30 5.34
CA ASP A 254 3.91 -12.90 5.73
C ASP A 254 4.67 -12.82 7.06
N ASP A 255 5.13 -11.62 7.38
CA ASP A 255 5.92 -11.31 8.57
C ASP A 255 5.11 -11.39 9.87
N TYR A 256 3.81 -11.06 9.82
CA TYR A 256 2.94 -11.15 10.99
C TYR A 256 2.77 -12.60 11.46
N ILE A 257 2.36 -13.49 10.54
CA ILE A 257 2.26 -14.94 10.82
C ILE A 257 3.61 -15.48 11.30
N CYS A 258 4.70 -15.08 10.64
CA CYS A 258 6.03 -15.52 11.00
C CYS A 258 6.43 -15.09 12.41
N ASN A 259 6.13 -13.86 12.80
CA ASN A 259 6.40 -13.37 14.15
C ASN A 259 5.61 -14.17 15.21
N LEU A 260 4.35 -14.51 14.93
CA LEU A 260 3.55 -15.36 15.81
C LEU A 260 4.14 -16.78 15.93
N VAL A 261 4.59 -17.37 14.82
CA VAL A 261 5.29 -18.66 14.79
C VAL A 261 6.55 -18.61 15.64
N MET A 262 7.43 -17.63 15.43
CA MET A 262 8.67 -17.48 16.20
C MET A 262 8.41 -17.29 17.69
N ALA A 263 7.42 -16.49 18.05
CA ALA A 263 7.01 -16.29 19.44
C ALA A 263 6.52 -17.61 20.07
N HIS A 264 5.72 -18.39 19.36
CA HIS A 264 5.22 -19.70 19.83
C HIS A 264 6.36 -20.71 20.03
N LEU A 265 7.25 -20.83 19.04
CA LEU A 265 8.40 -21.76 19.12
C LEU A 265 9.29 -21.42 20.31
N ARG A 266 9.61 -20.14 20.51
CA ARG A 266 10.40 -19.66 21.65
C ARG A 266 9.72 -19.96 23.00
N THR A 267 8.42 -19.69 23.12
CA THR A 267 7.67 -19.95 24.36
C THR A 267 7.66 -21.44 24.74
N ASN A 268 7.68 -22.32 23.74
CA ASN A 268 7.68 -23.76 23.95
C ASN A 268 9.09 -24.41 23.92
N GLY A 269 10.16 -23.60 23.93
CA GLY A 269 11.54 -24.08 23.98
C GLY A 269 11.96 -24.84 22.73
N ILE A 270 11.30 -24.63 21.58
CA ILE A 270 11.64 -25.26 20.31
C ILE A 270 12.71 -24.41 19.62
N SER A 271 13.91 -24.98 19.48
CA SER A 271 15.06 -24.26 18.89
C SER A 271 14.96 -24.10 17.39
N VAL A 272 15.25 -22.90 16.92
CA VAL A 272 15.36 -22.51 15.51
C VAL A 272 16.83 -22.12 15.28
N PRO A 273 17.51 -22.68 14.28
CA PRO A 273 17.05 -23.62 13.24
C PRO A 273 17.21 -25.11 13.61
N GLN A 274 17.77 -25.46 14.78
CA GLN A 274 18.25 -26.82 15.10
C GLN A 274 17.14 -27.87 15.12
N LYS A 275 15.94 -27.51 15.62
CA LYS A 275 14.79 -28.42 15.64
C LYS A 275 13.90 -28.23 14.43
N VAL A 276 13.70 -26.98 14.00
CA VAL A 276 12.90 -26.60 12.84
C VAL A 276 13.43 -25.29 12.27
N LYS A 277 13.57 -25.21 10.96
CA LYS A 277 13.91 -23.98 10.25
C LYS A 277 12.66 -23.11 10.08
N VAL A 278 12.83 -21.80 9.95
CA VAL A 278 11.73 -20.85 9.70
C VAL A 278 12.13 -19.86 8.60
N ALA A 279 11.23 -19.63 7.66
CA ALA A 279 11.39 -18.61 6.62
C ALA A 279 10.08 -17.81 6.40
N SER A 280 10.17 -16.63 5.82
CA SER A 280 9.01 -15.78 5.54
C SER A 280 9.02 -15.27 4.10
N PHE A 281 7.86 -15.24 3.46
CA PHE A 281 7.66 -14.63 2.15
C PHE A 281 7.48 -13.10 2.20
N TYR A 282 7.69 -12.49 3.36
CA TYR A 282 7.78 -11.05 3.52
C TYR A 282 8.73 -10.70 4.65
N ASP A 283 9.58 -9.68 4.43
CA ASP A 283 10.56 -9.20 5.42
C ASP A 283 10.03 -7.99 6.19
N SER A 284 10.46 -7.87 7.45
CA SER A 284 10.23 -6.68 8.26
C SER A 284 11.31 -6.54 9.34
N VAL A 285 11.37 -5.35 9.94
CA VAL A 285 12.26 -5.08 11.09
C VAL A 285 12.00 -6.07 12.24
N LEU A 286 10.76 -6.55 12.42
CA LEU A 286 10.43 -7.56 13.43
C LEU A 286 11.16 -8.89 13.16
N LEU A 287 11.27 -9.30 11.91
CA LEU A 287 11.94 -10.54 11.52
C LEU A 287 13.47 -10.40 11.50
N GLU A 288 13.96 -9.22 11.14
CA GLU A 288 15.38 -8.89 11.19
C GLU A 288 15.92 -8.90 12.63
N ASN A 289 15.15 -8.36 13.57
CA ASN A 289 15.51 -8.28 14.98
C ASN A 289 15.04 -9.48 15.81
N ASN A 290 14.49 -10.52 15.20
CA ASN A 290 14.09 -11.74 15.89
C ASN A 290 15.32 -12.55 16.34
N ILE A 291 15.13 -13.50 17.24
CA ILE A 291 16.20 -14.39 17.75
C ILE A 291 15.78 -15.84 17.49
N PRO A 292 16.44 -16.51 16.53
CA PRO A 292 17.39 -15.95 15.54
C PRO A 292 16.71 -15.06 14.50
N PRO A 293 17.46 -14.18 13.79
CA PRO A 293 16.94 -13.42 12.66
C PRO A 293 16.41 -14.33 11.55
N VAL A 294 15.26 -13.95 10.96
CA VAL A 294 14.51 -14.83 10.05
C VAL A 294 14.88 -14.58 8.59
N THR A 295 15.16 -15.67 7.87
CA THR A 295 15.31 -15.69 6.41
C THR A 295 14.00 -15.26 5.74
N SER A 296 14.06 -14.27 4.83
CA SER A 296 12.83 -13.67 4.30
C SER A 296 13.01 -13.07 2.91
N LEU A 297 11.87 -12.72 2.28
CA LEU A 297 11.81 -11.96 1.04
C LEU A 297 11.63 -10.48 1.35
N ARG A 298 12.55 -9.66 0.86
CA ARG A 298 12.48 -8.20 0.98
C ARG A 298 11.96 -7.59 -0.31
N PHE A 299 10.90 -6.80 -0.19
CA PHE A 299 10.31 -6.00 -1.25
C PHE A 299 10.38 -4.52 -0.87
N ASP A 300 10.43 -3.64 -1.86
CA ASP A 300 10.30 -2.20 -1.65
C ASP A 300 8.82 -1.78 -1.75
N ALA A 301 8.11 -1.95 -0.64
CA ALA A 301 6.70 -1.56 -0.56
C ALA A 301 6.51 -0.04 -0.64
N GLY A 302 7.50 0.75 -0.22
CA GLY A 302 7.47 2.21 -0.37
C GLY A 302 7.48 2.63 -1.83
N GLU A 303 8.40 2.07 -2.62
CA GLU A 303 8.46 2.33 -4.07
C GLU A 303 7.20 1.80 -4.78
N LEU A 304 6.64 0.66 -4.35
CA LEU A 304 5.38 0.15 -4.89
C LEU A 304 4.24 1.17 -4.68
N GLY A 305 4.12 1.74 -3.49
CA GLY A 305 3.17 2.82 -3.17
C GLY A 305 3.40 4.07 -4.00
N CYS A 306 4.66 4.49 -4.16
CA CYS A 306 5.03 5.63 -5.02
C CYS A 306 4.56 5.41 -6.47
N ARG A 307 4.83 4.24 -7.03
CA ARG A 307 4.44 3.91 -8.41
C ARG A 307 2.92 3.86 -8.58
N ALA A 308 2.20 3.23 -7.65
CA ALA A 308 0.74 3.21 -7.68
C ALA A 308 0.15 4.63 -7.69
N CYS A 309 0.69 5.53 -6.88
CA CYS A 309 0.23 6.92 -6.82
C CYS A 309 0.54 7.69 -8.11
N ARG A 310 1.75 7.54 -8.67
CA ARG A 310 2.10 8.14 -9.97
C ARG A 310 1.18 7.65 -11.09
N MET A 311 0.91 6.34 -11.17
CA MET A 311 -0.02 5.77 -12.16
C MET A 311 -1.40 6.40 -12.05
N LEU A 312 -1.93 6.59 -10.83
CA LEU A 312 -3.22 7.23 -10.62
C LEU A 312 -3.19 8.69 -11.05
N ILE A 313 -2.17 9.45 -10.65
CA ILE A 313 -2.04 10.87 -11.00
C ILE A 313 -1.90 11.06 -12.51
N ASP A 314 -1.09 10.24 -13.19
CA ASP A 314 -0.95 10.29 -14.65
C ASP A 314 -2.30 10.02 -15.34
N ARG A 315 -3.07 9.06 -14.83
CA ARG A 315 -4.43 8.79 -15.31
C ARG A 315 -5.37 9.97 -15.08
N LEU A 316 -5.31 10.61 -13.92
CA LEU A 316 -6.10 11.80 -13.59
C LEU A 316 -5.74 12.99 -14.49
N GLU A 317 -4.47 13.13 -14.86
CA GLU A 317 -3.99 14.19 -15.75
C GLU A 317 -4.23 13.90 -17.24
N GLY A 318 -4.78 12.72 -17.57
CA GLY A 318 -5.04 12.32 -18.95
C GLY A 318 -3.79 11.89 -19.72
N LYS A 319 -2.70 11.61 -19.01
CA LYS A 319 -1.47 11.07 -19.59
C LYS A 319 -1.62 9.58 -19.88
N GLN A 320 -0.80 9.07 -20.79
CA GLN A 320 -0.69 7.63 -21.01
C GLN A 320 0.01 6.99 -19.81
N VAL A 321 -0.69 6.05 -19.16
CA VAL A 321 -0.08 5.24 -18.09
C VAL A 321 0.68 4.09 -18.76
N LEU A 322 2.00 4.09 -18.60
CA LEU A 322 2.85 2.99 -19.06
C LEU A 322 2.74 1.81 -18.09
N GLU A 323 2.98 0.59 -18.58
CA GLU A 323 3.14 -0.56 -17.70
C GLU A 323 4.27 -0.29 -16.71
N PRO A 324 4.00 -0.37 -15.40
CA PRO A 324 5.01 -0.04 -14.41
C PRO A 324 6.07 -1.16 -14.36
N GLU A 325 7.33 -0.78 -14.28
CA GLU A 325 8.35 -1.73 -13.87
C GLU A 325 8.04 -2.25 -12.46
N ILE A 326 8.09 -3.56 -12.28
CA ILE A 326 7.90 -4.18 -10.97
C ILE A 326 9.16 -3.91 -10.13
N PRO A 327 9.03 -3.39 -8.88
CA PRO A 327 10.19 -3.22 -8.02
C PRO A 327 10.92 -4.54 -7.79
N PRO A 328 12.26 -4.56 -7.78
CA PRO A 328 13.02 -5.78 -7.53
C PRO A 328 12.80 -6.29 -6.11
N TYR A 329 12.94 -7.61 -5.93
CA TYR A 329 12.96 -8.24 -4.62
C TYR A 329 14.34 -8.82 -4.30
N GLN A 330 14.55 -9.16 -3.04
CA GLN A 330 15.77 -9.81 -2.56
C GLN A 330 15.43 -10.99 -1.64
N VAL A 331 16.16 -12.09 -1.79
CA VAL A 331 16.14 -13.20 -0.83
C VAL A 331 17.21 -12.91 0.23
N ILE A 332 16.79 -12.66 1.45
CA ILE A 332 17.68 -12.36 2.59
C ILE A 332 17.86 -13.60 3.44
N ALA A 333 18.98 -14.32 3.24
CA ALA A 333 19.31 -15.50 4.03
C ALA A 333 19.86 -15.09 5.40
N ARG A 334 19.21 -15.58 6.49
CA ARG A 334 19.60 -15.33 7.88
C ARG A 334 19.71 -16.62 8.68
N GLU A 335 19.93 -16.50 9.98
CA GLU A 335 20.27 -17.62 10.87
C GLU A 335 19.16 -18.66 11.03
N SER A 336 17.90 -18.29 10.85
CA SER A 336 16.76 -19.20 11.02
C SER A 336 16.70 -20.37 10.04
N THR A 337 17.55 -20.37 8.99
CA THR A 337 17.62 -21.44 7.98
C THR A 337 19.03 -21.98 7.75
N LYS A 338 20.02 -21.51 8.48
CA LYS A 338 21.43 -21.97 8.38
C LYS A 338 21.68 -23.26 9.12
#